data_08da18e8dc6a7002e7865e4d63447b6b
#
_entry.id   08da18e8dc6a7002e7865e4d63447b6b
#
_cell.length_a   1.000
_cell.length_b   1.000
_cell.length_c   1.000
_cell.angle_alpha   90.00
_cell.angle_beta   90.00
_cell.angle_gamma   90.00
#
_symmetry.space_group_name_H-M   'P 1'
#
loop_
_entity.id
_entity.type
_entity.pdbx_description
1 polymer ?
#
loop_
_entity_poly.entity_id
_entity_poly.type
_entity_poly.pdbx_seq_one_letter_code
_entity_poly.pdbx_strand_id
1 'polypeptide(L)'
;SLVFPVQNFVNATAIGFGVGINAMIAFHLGAGNKGNANASATHGMILSVIHGFLALIISIAILPTFLGAFTKDENVIKLGLEYSRIVFLFAPVIMISLAFEKIFQAVGRMNETMFALLCGCISNIILDPLLIFGIGFFPNLGIKGAALATGIGQIITVIVYLIYYVK
;
A
#
# COMPACT_ATOMS: atom_id res chain seq x y z
N SER A 1 17.49 5.33 2.51
CA SER A 1 17.35 4.15 1.66
C SER A 1 17.27 4.58 0.19
N LEU A 2 18.11 4.02 -0.69
CA LEU A 2 18.12 4.32 -2.14
C LEU A 2 16.82 3.88 -2.84
N VAL A 3 16.04 3.00 -2.22
CA VAL A 3 14.75 2.51 -2.74
C VAL A 3 13.62 3.52 -2.50
N PHE A 4 13.79 4.43 -1.54
CA PHE A 4 12.76 5.38 -1.13
C PHE A 4 12.18 6.23 -2.28
N PRO A 5 12.98 6.77 -3.24
CA PRO A 5 12.42 7.54 -4.34
C PRO A 5 11.43 6.74 -5.22
N VAL A 6 11.76 5.47 -5.53
CA VAL A 6 10.88 4.60 -6.33
C VAL A 6 9.60 4.29 -5.56
N GLN A 7 9.74 3.99 -4.27
CA GLN A 7 8.61 3.71 -3.38
C GLN A 7 7.69 4.94 -3.25
N ASN A 8 8.29 6.12 -3.12
CA ASN A 8 7.55 7.38 -3.03
C ASN A 8 6.83 7.73 -4.34
N PHE A 9 7.42 7.44 -5.49
CA PHE A 9 6.78 7.60 -6.78
C PHE A 9 5.54 6.70 -6.93
N VAL A 10 5.65 5.43 -6.52
CA VAL A 10 4.52 4.48 -6.53
C VAL A 10 3.41 4.98 -5.59
N ASN A 11 3.75 5.43 -4.38
CA ASN A 11 2.79 5.96 -3.42
C ASN A 11 2.12 7.25 -3.92
N ALA A 12 2.88 8.16 -4.51
CA ALA A 12 2.34 9.42 -5.04
C ALA A 12 1.32 9.16 -6.17
N THR A 13 1.63 8.21 -7.07
CA THR A 13 0.69 7.80 -8.13
C THR A 13 -0.57 7.16 -7.54
N ALA A 14 -0.43 6.32 -6.52
CA ALA A 14 -1.55 5.71 -5.82
C ALA A 14 -2.46 6.76 -5.15
N ILE A 15 -1.86 7.73 -4.46
CA ILE A 15 -2.59 8.83 -3.82
C ILE A 15 -3.34 9.65 -4.87
N GLY A 16 -2.69 9.98 -5.99
CA GLY A 16 -3.32 10.73 -7.08
C GLY A 16 -4.55 10.00 -7.65
N PHE A 17 -4.43 8.70 -7.89
CA PHE A 17 -5.54 7.85 -8.31
C PHE A 17 -6.66 7.82 -7.26
N GLY A 18 -6.30 7.64 -6.00
CA GLY A 18 -7.24 7.62 -4.89
C GLY A 18 -8.00 8.93 -4.73
N VAL A 19 -7.34 10.08 -4.89
CA VAL A 19 -8.00 11.40 -4.86
C VAL A 19 -9.02 11.53 -6.00
N GLY A 20 -8.69 11.03 -7.20
CA GLY A 20 -9.64 10.98 -8.31
C GLY A 20 -10.87 10.14 -8.00
N ILE A 21 -10.70 8.95 -7.42
CA ILE A 21 -11.82 8.09 -6.98
C ILE A 21 -12.70 8.83 -5.96
N ASN A 22 -12.09 9.44 -4.94
CA ASN A 22 -12.79 10.19 -3.91
C ASN A 22 -13.63 11.32 -4.53
N ALA A 23 -13.02 12.13 -5.42
CA ALA A 23 -13.69 13.25 -6.07
C ALA A 23 -14.91 12.82 -6.90
N MET A 24 -14.76 11.74 -7.69
CA MET A 24 -15.87 11.21 -8.51
C MET A 24 -17.03 10.68 -7.65
N ILE A 25 -16.73 9.94 -6.60
CA ILE A 25 -17.76 9.44 -5.67
C ILE A 25 -18.47 10.61 -5.00
N ALA A 26 -17.72 11.57 -4.44
CA ALA A 26 -18.28 12.74 -3.76
C ALA A 26 -19.15 13.60 -4.70
N PHE A 27 -18.71 13.79 -5.95
CA PHE A 27 -19.46 14.50 -6.98
C PHE A 27 -20.83 13.82 -7.26
N HIS A 28 -20.83 12.51 -7.49
CA HIS A 28 -22.06 11.79 -7.77
C HIS A 28 -22.99 11.70 -6.56
N LEU A 29 -22.45 11.58 -5.35
CA LEU A 29 -23.24 11.61 -4.11
C LEU A 29 -23.87 12.99 -3.91
N GLY A 30 -23.13 14.09 -4.15
CA GLY A 30 -23.63 15.46 -4.08
C GLY A 30 -24.74 15.73 -5.11
N ALA A 31 -24.69 15.11 -6.28
CA ALA A 31 -25.71 15.15 -7.31
C ALA A 31 -26.90 14.19 -7.03
N GLY A 32 -26.92 13.48 -5.90
CA GLY A 32 -27.98 12.51 -5.56
C GLY A 32 -27.94 11.21 -6.38
N ASN A 33 -26.91 11.01 -7.20
CA ASN A 33 -26.79 9.86 -8.11
C ASN A 33 -25.98 8.72 -7.46
N LYS A 34 -26.64 7.96 -6.60
CA LYS A 34 -26.04 6.81 -5.89
C LYS A 34 -25.55 5.70 -6.83
N GLY A 35 -26.24 5.51 -7.98
CA GLY A 35 -25.84 4.50 -8.96
C GLY A 35 -24.46 4.79 -9.54
N ASN A 36 -24.24 6.03 -9.99
CA ASN A 36 -22.95 6.44 -10.53
C ASN A 36 -21.87 6.52 -9.45
N ALA A 37 -22.22 6.86 -8.21
CA ALA A 37 -21.27 6.81 -7.08
C ALA A 37 -20.77 5.39 -6.84
N ASN A 38 -21.66 4.40 -6.80
CA ASN A 38 -21.30 2.99 -6.67
C ASN A 38 -20.47 2.49 -7.86
N ALA A 39 -20.83 2.85 -9.07
CA ALA A 39 -20.06 2.52 -10.27
C ALA A 39 -18.64 3.12 -10.20
N SER A 40 -18.50 4.38 -9.75
CA SER A 40 -17.20 5.04 -9.57
C SER A 40 -16.35 4.33 -8.52
N ALA A 41 -16.93 3.89 -7.40
CA ALA A 41 -16.23 3.12 -6.39
C ALA A 41 -15.74 1.76 -6.94
N THR A 42 -16.60 1.04 -7.66
CA THR A 42 -16.26 -0.26 -8.25
C THR A 42 -15.18 -0.14 -9.32
N HIS A 43 -15.32 0.79 -10.26
CA HIS A 43 -14.30 1.03 -11.29
C HIS A 43 -12.99 1.50 -10.67
N GLY A 44 -13.06 2.38 -9.67
CA GLY A 44 -11.90 2.86 -8.93
C GLY A 44 -11.14 1.72 -8.25
N MET A 45 -11.86 0.78 -7.62
CA MET A 45 -11.24 -0.40 -7.01
C MET A 45 -10.58 -1.31 -8.04
N ILE A 46 -11.26 -1.61 -9.16
CA ILE A 46 -10.69 -2.43 -10.24
C ILE A 46 -9.42 -1.78 -10.82
N LEU A 47 -9.47 -0.49 -11.11
CA LEU A 47 -8.32 0.25 -11.62
C LEU A 47 -7.18 0.29 -10.62
N SER A 48 -7.45 0.40 -9.32
CA SER A 48 -6.42 0.35 -8.27
C SER A 48 -5.72 -1.00 -8.22
N VAL A 49 -6.46 -2.11 -8.38
CA VAL A 49 -5.87 -3.46 -8.48
C VAL A 49 -4.95 -3.57 -9.70
N ILE A 50 -5.44 -3.15 -10.88
CA ILE A 50 -4.65 -3.17 -12.12
C ILE A 50 -3.39 -2.31 -11.95
N HIS A 51 -3.53 -1.10 -11.41
CA HIS A 51 -2.41 -0.20 -11.16
C HIS A 51 -1.40 -0.80 -10.17
N GLY A 52 -1.88 -1.49 -9.13
CA GLY A 52 -1.04 -2.20 -8.17
C GLY A 52 -0.16 -3.27 -8.82
N PHE A 53 -0.72 -4.06 -9.73
CA PHE A 53 0.05 -5.05 -10.50
C PHE A 53 1.02 -4.39 -11.49
N LEU A 54 0.61 -3.31 -12.16
CA LEU A 54 1.51 -2.55 -13.03
C LEU A 54 2.68 -1.96 -12.23
N ALA A 55 2.40 -1.36 -11.07
CA ALA A 55 3.43 -0.82 -10.19
C ALA A 55 4.40 -1.89 -9.71
N LEU A 56 3.91 -3.09 -9.36
CA LEU A 56 4.74 -4.25 -9.02
C LEU A 56 5.70 -4.60 -10.15
N ILE A 57 5.18 -4.82 -11.36
CA ILE A 57 5.97 -5.25 -12.52
C ILE A 57 7.01 -4.19 -12.89
N ILE A 58 6.57 -2.94 -13.02
CA ILE A 58 7.44 -1.81 -13.43
C ILE A 58 8.54 -1.58 -12.38
N SER A 59 8.19 -1.59 -11.09
CA SER A 59 9.16 -1.36 -10.02
C SER A 59 10.21 -2.45 -9.97
N ILE A 60 9.82 -3.72 -10.08
CA ILE A 60 10.79 -4.84 -10.11
C ILE A 60 11.69 -4.76 -11.34
N ALA A 61 11.18 -4.36 -12.50
CA ALA A 61 11.96 -4.25 -13.73
C ALA A 61 12.97 -3.08 -13.70
N ILE A 62 12.56 -1.93 -13.16
CA ILE A 62 13.40 -0.72 -13.16
C ILE A 62 14.46 -0.74 -12.04
N LEU A 63 14.16 -1.37 -10.93
CA LEU A 63 14.94 -1.26 -9.70
C LEU A 63 16.41 -1.67 -9.83
N PRO A 64 16.79 -2.77 -10.53
CA PRO A 64 18.20 -3.13 -10.69
C PRO A 64 19.01 -2.05 -11.39
N THR A 65 18.47 -1.51 -12.49
CA THR A 65 19.09 -0.42 -13.25
C THR A 65 19.18 0.86 -12.44
N PHE A 66 18.12 1.18 -11.69
CA PHE A 66 18.07 2.35 -10.82
C PHE A 66 19.12 2.28 -9.71
N LEU A 67 19.21 1.17 -8.99
CA LEU A 67 20.20 1.00 -7.92
C LEU A 67 21.63 1.03 -8.46
N GLY A 68 21.90 0.38 -9.59
CA GLY A 68 23.20 0.39 -10.25
C GLY A 68 23.66 1.76 -10.73
N ALA A 69 22.72 2.70 -10.97
CA ALA A 69 23.05 4.08 -11.34
C ALA A 69 23.51 4.92 -10.13
N PHE A 70 23.07 4.57 -8.90
CA PHE A 70 23.37 5.34 -7.69
C PHE A 70 24.52 4.79 -6.86
N THR A 71 24.83 3.50 -6.98
CA THR A 71 25.93 2.88 -6.22
C THR A 71 26.59 1.75 -6.99
N LYS A 72 27.88 1.55 -6.75
CA LYS A 72 28.64 0.40 -7.23
C LYS A 72 28.88 -0.65 -6.13
N ASP A 73 28.41 -0.41 -4.93
CA ASP A 73 28.53 -1.35 -3.80
C ASP A 73 27.54 -2.50 -3.99
N GLU A 74 28.05 -3.68 -4.30
CA GLU A 74 27.26 -4.89 -4.55
C GLU A 74 26.42 -5.30 -3.35
N ASN A 75 26.89 -5.08 -2.11
CA ASN A 75 26.13 -5.40 -0.91
C ASN A 75 24.94 -4.48 -0.76
N VAL A 76 25.10 -3.19 -1.03
CA VAL A 76 24.00 -2.20 -0.99
C VAL A 76 22.97 -2.52 -2.05
N ILE A 77 23.39 -2.87 -3.27
CA ILE A 77 22.49 -3.27 -4.37
C ILE A 77 21.73 -4.53 -3.98
N LYS A 78 22.41 -5.56 -3.46
CA LYS A 78 21.79 -6.83 -3.06
C LYS A 78 20.73 -6.62 -1.97
N LEU A 79 21.08 -5.92 -0.88
CA LEU A 79 20.14 -5.62 0.20
C LEU A 79 18.95 -4.75 -0.28
N GLY A 80 19.22 -3.78 -1.15
CA GLY A 80 18.19 -2.96 -1.77
C GLY A 80 17.21 -3.78 -2.61
N LEU A 81 17.71 -4.71 -3.42
CA LEU A 81 16.88 -5.61 -4.24
C LEU A 81 16.07 -6.58 -3.39
N GLU A 82 16.66 -7.16 -2.34
CA GLU A 82 15.96 -8.07 -1.43
C GLU A 82 14.80 -7.38 -0.70
N TYR A 83 15.06 -6.19 -0.15
CA TYR A 83 14.03 -5.37 0.49
C TYR A 83 12.89 -5.00 -0.49
N SER A 84 13.28 -4.50 -1.66
CA SER A 84 12.34 -3.95 -2.62
C SER A 84 11.45 -5.01 -3.24
N ARG A 85 11.98 -6.21 -3.53
CA ARG A 85 11.18 -7.32 -4.05
C ARG A 85 10.02 -7.65 -3.10
N ILE A 86 10.29 -7.64 -1.79
CA ILE A 86 9.25 -7.90 -0.80
C ILE A 86 8.26 -6.75 -0.74
N VAL A 87 8.73 -5.50 -0.63
CA VAL A 87 7.86 -4.33 -0.54
C VAL A 87 6.95 -4.20 -1.75
N PHE A 88 7.51 -4.34 -2.97
CA PHE A 88 6.71 -4.20 -4.19
C PHE A 88 5.78 -5.40 -4.43
N LEU A 89 6.05 -6.57 -3.85
CA LEU A 89 5.09 -7.67 -3.86
C LEU A 89 3.77 -7.29 -3.17
N PHE A 90 3.83 -6.40 -2.19
CA PHE A 90 2.65 -5.86 -1.51
C PHE A 90 2.05 -4.63 -2.20
N ALA A 91 2.60 -4.16 -3.33
CA ALA A 91 2.05 -2.99 -4.03
C ALA A 91 0.54 -3.12 -4.38
N PRO A 92 0.03 -4.27 -4.86
CA PRO A 92 -1.41 -4.42 -5.07
C PRO A 92 -2.22 -4.26 -3.78
N VAL A 93 -1.74 -4.77 -2.65
CA VAL A 93 -2.40 -4.64 -1.35
C VAL A 93 -2.42 -3.18 -0.89
N ILE A 94 -1.31 -2.46 -1.07
CA ILE A 94 -1.21 -1.02 -0.76
C ILE A 94 -2.21 -0.22 -1.60
N MET A 95 -2.32 -0.51 -2.90
CA MET A 95 -3.25 0.17 -3.79
C MET A 95 -4.72 -0.09 -3.40
N ILE A 96 -5.05 -1.32 -3.03
CA ILE A 96 -6.38 -1.69 -2.52
C ILE A 96 -6.67 -0.96 -1.21
N SER A 97 -5.71 -0.91 -0.29
CA SER A 97 -5.83 -0.20 0.98
C SER A 97 -6.14 1.29 0.77
N LEU A 98 -5.39 1.95 -0.12
CA LEU A 98 -5.61 3.35 -0.48
C LEU A 98 -6.95 3.58 -1.18
N ALA A 99 -7.38 2.66 -2.04
CA ALA A 99 -8.69 2.75 -2.68
C ALA A 99 -9.82 2.68 -1.63
N PHE A 100 -9.78 1.74 -0.71
CA PHE A 100 -10.73 1.66 0.40
C PHE A 100 -10.71 2.94 1.25
N GLU A 101 -9.53 3.43 1.62
CA GLU A 101 -9.38 4.68 2.36
C GLU A 101 -10.14 5.81 1.67
N LYS A 102 -9.94 6.00 0.36
CA LYS A 102 -10.56 7.08 -0.39
C LYS A 102 -12.06 6.89 -0.60
N ILE A 103 -12.52 5.66 -0.76
CA ILE A 103 -13.96 5.33 -0.84
C ILE A 103 -14.65 5.66 0.50
N PHE A 104 -14.07 5.21 1.63
CA PHE A 104 -14.63 5.49 2.96
C PHE A 104 -14.61 7.00 3.29
N GLN A 105 -13.54 7.70 2.90
CA GLN A 105 -13.47 9.15 3.04
C GLN A 105 -14.56 9.86 2.20
N ALA A 106 -14.80 9.43 0.97
CA ALA A 106 -15.78 10.02 0.08
C ALA A 106 -17.23 9.91 0.61
N VAL A 107 -17.51 8.85 1.36
CA VAL A 107 -18.85 8.65 2.00
C VAL A 107 -18.90 9.18 3.43
N GLY A 108 -17.87 9.90 3.90
CA GLY A 108 -17.84 10.54 5.21
C GLY A 108 -17.52 9.60 6.38
N ARG A 109 -17.12 8.35 6.12
CA ARG A 109 -16.78 7.34 7.16
C ARG A 109 -15.32 7.48 7.63
N MET A 110 -14.99 8.67 8.16
CA MET A 110 -13.63 9.01 8.57
C MET A 110 -13.15 8.22 9.82
N ASN A 111 -14.07 7.90 10.74
CA ASN A 111 -13.72 7.15 11.96
C ASN A 111 -13.26 5.74 11.64
N GLU A 112 -13.94 5.07 10.71
CA GLU A 112 -13.57 3.73 10.24
C GLU A 112 -12.24 3.76 9.49
N THR A 113 -12.01 4.82 8.70
CA THR A 113 -10.73 5.05 8.03
C THR A 113 -9.60 5.19 9.04
N MET A 114 -9.77 6.04 10.04
CA MET A 114 -8.78 6.24 11.10
C MET A 114 -8.50 4.95 11.85
N PHE A 115 -9.54 4.20 12.23
CA PHE A 115 -9.39 2.95 12.96
C PHE A 115 -8.64 1.89 12.14
N ALA A 116 -8.97 1.74 10.85
CA ALA A 116 -8.29 0.79 9.97
C ALA A 116 -6.80 1.12 9.82
N LEU A 117 -6.47 2.39 9.61
CA LEU A 117 -5.08 2.85 9.52
C LEU A 117 -4.31 2.65 10.83
N LEU A 118 -4.95 2.93 11.99
CA LEU A 118 -4.34 2.70 13.30
C LEU A 118 -4.04 1.21 13.53
N CYS A 119 -4.96 0.32 13.19
CA CYS A 119 -4.73 -1.13 13.31
C CYS A 119 -3.52 -1.58 12.49
N GLY A 120 -3.40 -1.11 11.23
CA GLY A 120 -2.26 -1.41 10.39
C GLY A 120 -0.95 -0.84 10.92
N CYS A 121 -0.97 0.41 11.37
CA CYS A 121 0.19 1.09 11.93
C CYS A 121 0.69 0.42 13.22
N ILE A 122 -0.19 0.13 14.16
CA ILE A 122 0.16 -0.55 15.42
C ILE A 122 0.72 -1.94 15.14
N SER A 123 0.11 -2.68 14.21
CA SER A 123 0.61 -3.99 13.80
C SER A 123 2.01 -3.91 13.21
N ASN A 124 2.28 -2.92 12.36
CA ASN A 124 3.60 -2.68 11.80
C ASN A 124 4.64 -2.37 12.90
N ILE A 125 4.32 -1.43 13.83
CA ILE A 125 5.21 -1.06 14.94
C ILE A 125 5.57 -2.27 15.81
N ILE A 126 4.63 -3.20 16.02
CA ILE A 126 4.87 -4.41 16.81
C ILE A 126 5.69 -5.43 16.01
N LEU A 127 5.35 -5.64 14.73
CA LEU A 127 5.99 -6.65 13.88
C LEU A 127 7.40 -6.26 13.45
N ASP A 128 7.70 -4.96 13.31
CA ASP A 128 9.04 -4.49 12.91
C ASP A 128 10.13 -5.05 13.82
N PRO A 129 10.14 -4.80 15.14
CA PRO A 129 11.20 -5.33 16.00
C PRO A 129 11.17 -6.88 16.08
N LEU A 130 10.00 -7.50 16.03
CA LEU A 130 9.87 -8.96 16.09
C LEU A 130 10.54 -9.64 14.89
N LEU A 131 10.31 -9.11 13.68
CA LEU A 131 10.82 -9.70 12.44
C LEU A 131 12.23 -9.22 12.09
N ILE A 132 12.61 -8.00 12.49
CA ILE A 132 13.97 -7.49 12.24
C ILE A 132 14.97 -8.20 13.13
N PHE A 133 14.70 -8.28 14.43
CA PHE A 133 15.65 -8.82 15.43
C PHE A 133 15.42 -10.30 15.74
N GLY A 134 14.31 -10.89 15.30
CA GLY A 134 14.00 -12.29 15.60
C GLY A 134 13.67 -12.52 17.07
N ILE A 135 12.79 -11.69 17.65
CA ILE A 135 12.43 -11.79 19.05
C ILE A 135 11.42 -12.93 19.28
N GLY A 136 11.69 -13.81 20.24
CA GLY A 136 10.83 -14.94 20.58
C GLY A 136 10.90 -16.06 19.55
N PHE A 137 9.77 -16.42 18.95
CA PHE A 137 9.65 -17.48 17.95
C PHE A 137 9.88 -17.00 16.51
N PHE A 138 10.09 -15.69 16.32
CA PHE A 138 10.26 -15.11 14.99
C PHE A 138 11.69 -15.25 14.47
N PRO A 139 11.88 -15.54 13.18
CA PRO A 139 13.21 -15.59 12.58
C PRO A 139 13.81 -14.18 12.48
N ASN A 140 15.11 -14.08 12.66
CA ASN A 140 15.84 -12.83 12.41
C ASN A 140 15.97 -12.61 10.90
N LEU A 141 15.12 -11.76 10.36
CA LEU A 141 15.04 -11.48 8.92
C LEU A 141 15.75 -10.18 8.53
N GLY A 142 16.20 -9.39 9.50
CA GLY A 142 16.83 -8.11 9.23
C GLY A 142 15.96 -7.19 8.37
N ILE A 143 16.55 -6.68 7.27
CA ILE A 143 15.85 -5.74 6.38
C ILE A 143 14.61 -6.34 5.68
N LYS A 144 14.61 -7.67 5.45
CA LYS A 144 13.44 -8.38 4.90
C LYS A 144 12.28 -8.39 5.90
N GLY A 145 12.60 -8.45 7.20
CA GLY A 145 11.62 -8.38 8.27
C GLY A 145 10.86 -7.07 8.27
N ALA A 146 11.54 -5.94 8.09
CA ALA A 146 10.90 -4.63 7.96
C ALA A 146 9.95 -4.55 6.76
N ALA A 147 10.36 -5.10 5.60
CA ALA A 147 9.51 -5.15 4.41
C ALA A 147 8.25 -6.01 4.63
N LEU A 148 8.39 -7.16 5.28
CA LEU A 148 7.28 -8.05 5.62
C LEU A 148 6.33 -7.42 6.64
N ALA A 149 6.86 -6.80 7.70
CA ALA A 149 6.05 -6.11 8.71
C ALA A 149 5.18 -5.02 8.08
N THR A 150 5.75 -4.23 7.17
CA THR A 150 5.00 -3.22 6.41
C THR A 150 3.89 -3.87 5.57
N GLY A 151 4.19 -4.93 4.83
CA GLY A 151 3.20 -5.65 4.02
C GLY A 151 2.07 -6.26 4.85
N ILE A 152 2.39 -6.89 5.98
CA ILE A 152 1.40 -7.46 6.90
C ILE A 152 0.52 -6.36 7.50
N GLY A 153 1.09 -5.22 7.89
CA GLY A 153 0.33 -4.06 8.37
C GLY A 153 -0.71 -3.58 7.34
N GLN A 154 -0.34 -3.55 6.06
CA GLN A 154 -1.27 -3.19 4.97
C GLN A 154 -2.37 -4.24 4.78
N ILE A 155 -2.06 -5.54 4.89
CA ILE A 155 -3.06 -6.61 4.84
C ILE A 155 -4.06 -6.44 5.98
N ILE A 156 -3.59 -6.17 7.20
CA ILE A 156 -4.47 -5.94 8.37
C ILE A 156 -5.38 -4.74 8.12
N THR A 157 -4.85 -3.65 7.59
CA THR A 157 -5.65 -2.47 7.21
C THR A 157 -6.77 -2.84 6.23
N VAL A 158 -6.45 -3.60 5.17
CA VAL A 158 -7.45 -4.06 4.18
C VAL A 158 -8.49 -4.96 4.83
N ILE A 159 -8.09 -5.89 5.70
CA ILE A 159 -9.04 -6.78 6.42
C ILE A 159 -10.01 -5.95 7.27
N VAL A 160 -9.51 -4.94 7.98
CA VAL A 160 -10.37 -4.05 8.79
C VAL A 160 -11.35 -3.29 7.90
N TYR A 161 -10.92 -2.76 6.75
CA TYR A 161 -11.82 -2.13 5.79
C TYR A 161 -12.89 -3.11 5.27
N LEU A 162 -12.52 -4.35 4.95
CA LEU A 162 -13.48 -5.36 4.51
C LEU A 162 -14.52 -5.68 5.59
N ILE A 163 -14.11 -5.76 6.86
CA ILE A 163 -15.05 -5.95 7.99
C ILE A 163 -16.05 -4.79 8.07
N TYR A 164 -15.59 -3.55 7.89
CA TYR A 164 -16.48 -2.39 7.88
C TYR A 164 -17.33 -2.27 6.60
N TYR A 165 -16.86 -2.84 5.50
CA TYR A 165 -17.62 -2.84 4.23
C TYR A 165 -18.80 -3.81 4.25
N VAL A 166 -18.66 -4.94 4.94
CA VAL A 166 -19.70 -5.98 5.05
C VAL A 166 -20.75 -5.64 6.12
N LYS A 167 -20.41 -4.79 7.11
CA LYS A 167 -21.37 -4.26 8.11
C LYS A 167 -22.17 -3.09 7.57
#